data_ae559b3b31218921880f7d6776c668bc
#
_entry.id   ae559b3b31218921880f7d6776c668bc
#
_cell.length_a   1.000
_cell.length_b   1.000
_cell.length_c   1.000
_cell.angle_alpha   90.00
_cell.angle_beta   90.00
_cell.angle_gamma   90.00
#
_symmetry.space_group_name_H-M   'P 1'
#
loop_
_entity.id
_entity.type
_entity.pdbx_description
1 polymer ?
#
loop_
_entity_poly.entity_id
_entity_poly.type
_entity_poly.pdbx_seq_one_letter_code
_entity_poly.pdbx_strand_id
1 'polypeptide(L)'
;MEGSKKYYKYIDIIRLLACISVLLYHLNILKGGFLAVCTFFVLSGYLSCVSAFKEEKFSFVKYYINRILKLYFPMALVTFISLTIISLFPNIFWLNLKPETTSVLLGYNNFWQLNANMDYFARQASSPFIHFWYLAILLQFDLIFPFIFVILRKLGDKFHKAIPCIITFILVLISTFYFYKTSLDSNVMFTYYNTFSRLFSLFFGVMLGFIHNYYGSIIPKILKNSVINKIIFYFYLLALIVLFVYTDFNS
;
A
#
# COMPACT_ATOMS: atom_id res chain seq x y z
N MET A 1 -14.11 -8.61 29.41
CA MET A 1 -14.11 -7.18 29.06
C MET A 1 -13.85 -7.06 27.57
N GLU A 2 -14.90 -6.80 26.80
CA GLU A 2 -14.83 -6.56 25.35
C GLU A 2 -14.09 -5.25 25.13
N GLY A 3 -12.83 -5.35 24.69
CA GLY A 3 -12.10 -4.18 24.21
C GLY A 3 -12.77 -3.66 22.95
N SER A 4 -13.56 -2.58 23.08
CA SER A 4 -14.21 -1.91 21.95
C SER A 4 -13.15 -1.69 20.86
N LYS A 5 -13.37 -2.26 19.68
CA LYS A 5 -12.54 -2.01 18.49
C LYS A 5 -12.57 -0.50 18.25
N LYS A 6 -11.48 0.20 18.60
CA LYS A 6 -11.36 1.64 18.36
C LYS A 6 -11.48 1.88 16.85
N TYR A 7 -12.64 2.35 16.43
CA TYR A 7 -12.94 2.59 15.02
C TYR A 7 -12.30 3.89 14.57
N TYR A 8 -11.49 3.85 13.55
CA TYR A 8 -10.76 5.02 13.04
C TYR A 8 -11.48 5.60 11.83
N LYS A 9 -12.59 6.35 12.04
CA LYS A 9 -13.38 7.01 10.98
C LYS A 9 -12.52 7.73 9.94
N TYR A 10 -11.49 8.43 10.37
CA TYR A 10 -10.61 9.18 9.48
C TYR A 10 -9.84 8.29 8.49
N ILE A 11 -9.45 7.09 8.90
CA ILE A 11 -8.78 6.14 8.01
C ILE A 11 -9.71 5.67 6.91
N ASP A 12 -10.98 5.41 7.24
CA ASP A 12 -11.95 4.97 6.24
C ASP A 12 -12.32 6.10 5.27
N ILE A 13 -12.36 7.35 5.74
CA ILE A 13 -12.54 8.53 4.87
C ILE A 13 -11.34 8.64 3.90
N ILE A 14 -10.10 8.50 4.39
CA ILE A 14 -8.91 8.54 3.53
C ILE A 14 -8.94 7.41 2.49
N ARG A 15 -9.34 6.21 2.89
CA ARG A 15 -9.50 5.08 1.95
C ARG A 15 -10.55 5.37 0.89
N LEU A 16 -11.70 5.90 1.29
CA LEU A 16 -12.78 6.26 0.37
C LEU A 16 -12.32 7.29 -0.65
N LEU A 17 -11.67 8.36 -0.20
CA LEU A 17 -11.11 9.39 -1.06
C LEU A 17 -10.05 8.82 -2.02
N ALA A 18 -9.17 7.94 -1.54
CA ALA A 18 -8.19 7.27 -2.36
C ALA A 18 -8.85 6.35 -3.42
N CYS A 19 -9.89 5.60 -3.05
CA CYS A 19 -10.65 4.78 -4.02
C CYS A 19 -11.30 5.64 -5.09
N ILE A 20 -11.96 6.73 -4.71
CA ILE A 20 -12.58 7.67 -5.65
C ILE A 20 -11.51 8.27 -6.59
N SER A 21 -10.35 8.65 -6.06
CA SER A 21 -9.25 9.21 -6.87
C SER A 21 -8.74 8.23 -7.93
N VAL A 22 -8.57 6.94 -7.58
CA VAL A 22 -8.19 5.90 -8.54
C VAL A 22 -9.28 5.69 -9.59
N LEU A 23 -10.55 5.67 -9.18
CA LEU A 23 -11.67 5.54 -10.11
C LEU A 23 -11.71 6.71 -11.12
N LEU A 24 -11.57 7.95 -10.63
CA LEU A 24 -11.53 9.15 -11.48
C LEU A 24 -10.32 9.17 -12.42
N TYR A 25 -9.19 8.58 -12.00
CA TYR A 25 -8.03 8.37 -12.87
C TYR A 25 -8.36 7.46 -14.05
N HIS A 26 -9.01 6.32 -13.81
CA HIS A 26 -9.42 5.39 -14.87
C HIS A 26 -10.51 5.94 -15.79
N LEU A 27 -11.28 6.91 -15.33
CA LEU A 27 -12.24 7.67 -16.14
C LEU A 27 -11.59 8.86 -16.88
N ASN A 28 -10.26 9.03 -16.80
CA ASN A 28 -9.51 10.16 -17.37
C ASN A 28 -9.96 11.55 -16.87
N ILE A 29 -10.60 11.60 -15.67
CA ILE A 29 -11.05 12.86 -15.04
C ILE A 29 -9.96 13.45 -14.17
N LEU A 30 -9.22 12.62 -13.43
CA LEU A 30 -8.21 13.05 -12.45
C LEU A 30 -6.84 12.45 -12.80
N LYS A 31 -5.99 13.21 -13.46
CA LYS A 31 -4.69 12.75 -13.99
C LYS A 31 -3.77 12.15 -12.92
N GLY A 32 -3.65 12.77 -11.76
CA GLY A 32 -2.79 12.32 -10.66
C GLY A 32 -3.44 11.27 -9.74
N GLY A 33 -4.63 10.77 -10.05
CA GLY A 33 -5.34 9.81 -9.20
C GLY A 33 -4.58 8.49 -8.95
N PHE A 34 -3.62 8.13 -9.83
CA PHE A 34 -2.74 6.97 -9.63
C PHE A 34 -1.86 7.10 -8.37
N LEU A 35 -1.56 8.31 -7.90
CA LEU A 35 -0.81 8.56 -6.67
C LEU A 35 -1.54 8.05 -5.42
N ALA A 36 -2.86 7.92 -5.47
CA ALA A 36 -3.66 7.39 -4.37
C ALA A 36 -3.28 5.95 -3.99
N VAL A 37 -2.65 5.20 -4.90
CA VAL A 37 -2.10 3.86 -4.61
C VAL A 37 -1.02 3.94 -3.53
N CYS A 38 -0.18 5.00 -3.51
CA CYS A 38 0.79 5.22 -2.44
C CYS A 38 0.10 5.41 -1.08
N THR A 39 -1.06 6.06 -1.05
CA THR A 39 -1.86 6.22 0.18
C THR A 39 -2.29 4.86 0.73
N PHE A 40 -2.72 3.93 -0.13
CA PHE A 40 -3.07 2.58 0.31
C PHE A 40 -1.87 1.81 0.87
N PHE A 41 -0.68 1.95 0.28
CA PHE A 41 0.54 1.36 0.82
C PHE A 41 0.89 1.93 2.20
N VAL A 42 0.83 3.26 2.37
CA VAL A 42 1.06 3.92 3.67
C VAL A 42 0.06 3.41 4.71
N LEU A 43 -1.23 3.37 4.38
CA LEU A 43 -2.25 2.86 5.29
C LEU A 43 -2.05 1.38 5.63
N SER A 44 -1.61 0.56 4.68
CA SER A 44 -1.34 -0.85 4.91
C SER A 44 -0.16 -1.04 5.86
N GLY A 45 0.96 -0.34 5.66
CA GLY A 45 2.11 -0.37 6.58
C GLY A 45 1.74 0.11 7.98
N TYR A 46 1.03 1.23 8.08
CA TYR A 46 0.56 1.79 9.35
C TYR A 46 -0.34 0.82 10.12
N LEU A 47 -1.37 0.29 9.47
CA LEU A 47 -2.34 -0.61 10.11
C LEU A 47 -1.73 -1.96 10.47
N SER A 48 -0.78 -2.46 9.68
CA SER A 48 -0.01 -3.67 10.01
C SER A 48 0.74 -3.46 11.31
N CYS A 49 1.46 -2.34 11.43
CA CYS A 49 2.23 -2.00 12.63
C CYS A 49 1.33 -1.79 13.85
N VAL A 50 0.28 -0.94 13.74
CA VAL A 50 -0.65 -0.69 14.85
C VAL A 50 -1.39 -1.95 15.29
N SER A 51 -1.77 -2.82 14.35
CA SER A 51 -2.41 -4.10 14.68
C SER A 51 -1.47 -5.06 15.40
N ALA A 52 -0.20 -5.09 15.00
CA ALA A 52 0.82 -5.93 15.61
C ALA A 52 1.15 -5.51 17.06
N PHE A 53 1.04 -4.23 17.38
CA PHE A 53 1.22 -3.72 18.76
C PHE A 53 0.05 -4.05 19.69
N LYS A 54 -1.14 -4.40 19.21
CA LYS A 54 -2.29 -4.73 20.06
C LYS A 54 -2.08 -6.00 20.87
N GLU A 55 -1.13 -6.83 20.49
CA GLU A 55 -0.81 -8.08 21.16
C GLU A 55 0.42 -7.89 22.05
N GLU A 56 0.34 -8.31 23.31
CA GLU A 56 1.48 -8.31 24.22
C GLU A 56 2.61 -9.16 23.66
N LYS A 57 2.28 -10.38 23.21
CA LYS A 57 3.19 -11.26 22.49
C LYS A 57 2.73 -11.38 21.04
N PHE A 58 3.57 -10.95 20.12
CA PHE A 58 3.27 -11.05 18.69
C PHE A 58 3.19 -12.51 18.23
N SER A 59 2.09 -12.88 17.58
CA SER A 59 1.88 -14.21 17.04
C SER A 59 1.95 -14.19 15.52
N PHE A 60 2.96 -14.85 14.96
CA PHE A 60 3.12 -15.01 13.50
C PHE A 60 1.92 -15.72 12.88
N VAL A 61 1.47 -16.82 13.47
CA VAL A 61 0.34 -17.62 12.96
C VAL A 61 -0.92 -16.75 12.86
N LYS A 62 -1.26 -16.03 13.93
CA LYS A 62 -2.43 -15.16 13.94
C LYS A 62 -2.31 -14.02 12.94
N TYR A 63 -1.12 -13.47 12.77
CA TYR A 63 -0.88 -12.44 11.75
C TYR A 63 -1.14 -12.98 10.35
N TYR A 64 -0.53 -14.11 9.98
CA TYR A 64 -0.68 -14.68 8.64
C TYR A 64 -2.12 -15.14 8.36
N ILE A 65 -2.79 -15.79 9.30
CA ILE A 65 -4.21 -16.15 9.15
C ILE A 65 -5.06 -14.91 8.88
N ASN A 66 -4.86 -13.83 9.64
CA ASN A 66 -5.59 -12.59 9.44
C ASN A 66 -5.30 -11.95 8.06
N ARG A 67 -4.08 -12.09 7.54
CA ARG A 67 -3.71 -11.59 6.21
C ARG A 67 -4.32 -12.45 5.10
N ILE A 68 -4.27 -13.76 5.24
CA ILE A 68 -4.91 -14.68 4.30
C ILE A 68 -6.40 -14.36 4.20
N LEU A 69 -7.10 -14.25 5.32
CA LEU A 69 -8.55 -14.01 5.33
C LEU A 69 -8.93 -12.62 4.80
N LYS A 70 -8.11 -11.59 5.04
CA LYS A 70 -8.46 -10.19 4.70
C LYS A 70 -7.94 -9.72 3.36
N LEU A 71 -6.88 -10.33 2.84
CA LEU A 71 -6.23 -9.90 1.60
C LEU A 71 -6.25 -11.02 0.55
N TYR A 72 -5.68 -12.19 0.87
CA TYR A 72 -5.53 -13.26 -0.09
C TYR A 72 -6.86 -13.91 -0.48
N PHE A 73 -7.72 -14.21 0.50
CA PHE A 73 -9.01 -14.85 0.23
C PHE A 73 -9.92 -13.99 -0.66
N PRO A 74 -10.16 -12.69 -0.40
CA PRO A 74 -10.94 -11.84 -1.30
C PRO A 74 -10.31 -11.72 -2.69
N MET A 75 -8.97 -11.63 -2.78
CA MET A 75 -8.26 -11.61 -4.05
C MET A 75 -8.50 -12.88 -4.86
N ALA A 76 -8.34 -14.06 -4.24
CA ALA A 76 -8.58 -15.35 -4.89
C ALA A 76 -10.04 -15.51 -5.32
N LEU A 77 -10.99 -15.06 -4.48
CA LEU A 77 -12.42 -15.09 -4.79
C LEU A 77 -12.76 -14.23 -6.01
N VAL A 78 -12.27 -12.99 -6.04
CA VAL A 78 -12.48 -12.08 -7.20
C VAL A 78 -11.85 -12.68 -8.46
N THR A 79 -10.64 -13.25 -8.35
CA THR A 79 -9.99 -13.93 -9.48
C THR A 79 -10.84 -15.08 -10.01
N PHE A 80 -11.36 -15.93 -9.12
CA PHE A 80 -12.22 -17.06 -9.48
C PHE A 80 -13.51 -16.59 -10.17
N ILE A 81 -14.21 -15.60 -9.60
CA ILE A 81 -15.44 -15.02 -10.19
C ILE A 81 -15.13 -14.44 -11.56
N SER A 82 -14.05 -13.70 -11.72
CA SER A 82 -13.65 -13.11 -13.01
C SER A 82 -13.37 -14.18 -14.06
N LEU A 83 -12.65 -15.25 -13.69
CA LEU A 83 -12.41 -16.38 -14.59
C LEU A 83 -13.69 -17.08 -15.01
N THR A 84 -14.63 -17.26 -14.08
CA THR A 84 -15.95 -17.86 -14.39
C THR A 84 -16.71 -16.98 -15.37
N ILE A 85 -16.76 -15.67 -15.17
CA ILE A 85 -17.41 -14.74 -16.11
C ILE A 85 -16.74 -14.79 -17.48
N ILE A 86 -15.40 -14.74 -17.54
CA ILE A 86 -14.66 -14.82 -18.81
C ILE A 86 -14.95 -16.13 -19.54
N SER A 87 -15.08 -17.25 -18.84
CA SER A 87 -15.38 -18.55 -19.45
C SER A 87 -16.78 -18.63 -20.08
N LEU A 88 -17.72 -17.80 -19.61
CA LEU A 88 -19.07 -17.71 -20.18
C LEU A 88 -19.12 -16.88 -21.48
N PHE A 89 -18.08 -16.09 -21.77
CA PHE A 89 -17.97 -15.24 -22.95
C PHE A 89 -16.72 -15.60 -23.78
N PRO A 90 -16.71 -16.75 -24.48
CA PRO A 90 -15.53 -17.29 -25.15
C PRO A 90 -15.00 -16.40 -26.29
N ASN A 91 -15.80 -15.44 -26.75
CA ASN A 91 -15.39 -14.48 -27.82
C ASN A 91 -14.51 -13.34 -27.30
N ILE A 92 -14.34 -13.21 -25.97
CA ILE A 92 -13.43 -12.23 -25.37
C ILE A 92 -12.05 -12.89 -25.29
N PHE A 93 -11.15 -12.47 -26.16
CA PHE A 93 -9.81 -13.05 -26.25
C PHE A 93 -8.89 -12.36 -25.22
N TRP A 94 -8.52 -13.10 -24.18
CA TRP A 94 -7.55 -12.67 -23.19
C TRP A 94 -6.22 -13.36 -23.44
N LEU A 95 -5.26 -12.64 -24.03
CA LEU A 95 -3.90 -13.13 -24.21
C LEU A 95 -3.26 -13.39 -22.83
N ASN A 96 -2.63 -14.56 -22.69
CA ASN A 96 -1.88 -14.93 -21.49
C ASN A 96 -2.70 -15.08 -20.18
N LEU A 97 -4.01 -15.33 -20.26
CA LEU A 97 -4.89 -15.43 -19.08
C LEU A 97 -4.36 -16.44 -18.04
N LYS A 98 -3.90 -17.63 -18.46
CA LYS A 98 -3.40 -18.67 -17.56
C LYS A 98 -2.13 -18.25 -16.79
N PRO A 99 -1.04 -17.78 -17.42
CA PRO A 99 0.15 -17.33 -16.67
C PRO A 99 -0.12 -16.10 -15.84
N GLU A 100 -0.98 -15.18 -16.28
CA GLU A 100 -1.37 -14.02 -15.49
C GLU A 100 -2.14 -14.43 -14.24
N THR A 101 -3.14 -15.31 -14.35
CA THR A 101 -3.88 -15.86 -13.20
C THR A 101 -2.95 -16.55 -12.21
N THR A 102 -1.99 -17.35 -12.71
CA THR A 102 -0.99 -18.00 -11.86
C THR A 102 -0.18 -16.97 -11.10
N SER A 103 0.24 -15.88 -11.76
CA SER A 103 0.99 -14.80 -11.13
C SER A 103 0.21 -14.08 -10.02
N VAL A 104 -1.09 -13.91 -10.20
CA VAL A 104 -1.99 -13.35 -9.18
C VAL A 104 -2.05 -14.28 -7.97
N LEU A 105 -2.40 -15.55 -8.18
CA LEU A 105 -2.59 -16.52 -7.07
C LEU A 105 -1.30 -16.78 -6.29
N LEU A 106 -0.15 -16.71 -6.93
CA LEU A 106 1.15 -16.86 -6.28
C LEU A 106 1.75 -15.54 -5.77
N GLY A 107 1.06 -14.42 -5.93
CA GLY A 107 1.46 -13.12 -5.37
C GLY A 107 2.67 -12.47 -6.02
N TYR A 108 2.94 -12.76 -7.32
CA TYR A 108 4.01 -12.11 -8.09
C TYR A 108 3.53 -11.37 -9.34
N ASN A 109 2.27 -11.00 -9.39
CA ASN A 109 1.66 -10.34 -10.56
C ASN A 109 2.40 -9.06 -10.97
N ASN A 110 2.96 -8.30 -10.03
CA ASN A 110 3.76 -7.12 -10.33
C ASN A 110 5.03 -7.46 -11.15
N PHE A 111 5.74 -8.56 -10.85
CA PHE A 111 6.88 -9.02 -11.63
C PHE A 111 6.45 -9.58 -12.99
N TRP A 112 5.30 -10.26 -13.04
CA TRP A 112 4.75 -10.71 -14.31
C TRP A 112 4.42 -9.51 -15.22
N GLN A 113 3.85 -8.44 -14.68
CA GLN A 113 3.58 -7.21 -15.42
C GLN A 113 4.88 -6.54 -15.93
N LEU A 114 5.98 -6.60 -15.22
CA LEU A 114 7.28 -6.09 -15.69
C LEU A 114 7.79 -6.84 -16.92
N ASN A 115 7.65 -8.17 -16.94
CA ASN A 115 8.20 -9.03 -18.00
C ASN A 115 7.36 -9.07 -19.28
N ALA A 116 6.11 -8.66 -19.22
CA ALA A 116 5.20 -8.78 -20.33
C ALA A 116 5.37 -7.71 -21.43
N ASN A 117 6.36 -6.80 -21.32
CA ASN A 117 6.82 -5.81 -22.33
C ASN A 117 5.73 -5.01 -23.10
N MET A 118 4.54 -4.84 -22.52
CA MET A 118 3.45 -4.08 -23.13
C MET A 118 3.24 -2.76 -22.40
N ASP A 119 2.83 -1.72 -23.09
CA ASP A 119 2.45 -0.46 -22.51
C ASP A 119 1.25 -0.61 -21.56
N TYR A 120 1.21 0.15 -20.46
CA TYR A 120 0.16 0.08 -19.45
C TYR A 120 -1.24 0.19 -20.04
N PHE A 121 -1.47 1.17 -20.93
CA PHE A 121 -2.78 1.39 -21.55
C PHE A 121 -3.16 0.31 -22.56
N ALA A 122 -2.20 -0.19 -23.32
CA ALA A 122 -2.42 -1.32 -24.22
C ALA A 122 -2.81 -2.59 -23.47
N ARG A 123 -2.28 -2.79 -22.24
CA ARG A 123 -2.62 -3.92 -21.38
C ARG A 123 -3.94 -3.79 -20.68
N GLN A 124 -4.35 -2.58 -20.31
CA GLN A 124 -5.63 -2.35 -19.63
C GLN A 124 -6.80 -2.88 -20.45
N ALA A 125 -6.69 -2.85 -21.78
CA ALA A 125 -7.68 -3.42 -22.69
C ALA A 125 -7.61 -4.95 -22.81
N SER A 126 -6.48 -5.59 -22.45
CA SER A 126 -6.21 -7.01 -22.69
C SER A 126 -5.98 -7.86 -21.43
N SER A 127 -5.90 -7.25 -20.25
CA SER A 127 -5.61 -7.93 -19.00
C SER A 127 -6.70 -7.65 -17.95
N PRO A 128 -7.46 -8.68 -17.51
CA PRO A 128 -8.47 -8.52 -16.46
C PRO A 128 -7.84 -8.35 -15.07
N PHE A 129 -6.56 -8.70 -14.91
CA PHE A 129 -5.90 -8.77 -13.61
C PHE A 129 -4.74 -7.78 -13.45
N ILE A 130 -4.64 -6.79 -14.32
CA ILE A 130 -3.56 -5.80 -14.26
C ILE A 130 -3.45 -5.13 -12.89
N HIS A 131 -4.58 -4.83 -12.25
CA HIS A 131 -4.60 -4.12 -10.97
C HIS A 131 -4.13 -4.96 -9.78
N PHE A 132 -3.97 -6.27 -9.94
CA PHE A 132 -3.47 -7.15 -8.87
C PHE A 132 -1.98 -6.99 -8.56
N TRP A 133 -1.23 -6.24 -9.39
CA TRP A 133 0.15 -5.87 -9.10
C TRP A 133 0.30 -5.23 -7.71
N TYR A 134 -0.65 -4.37 -7.32
CA TYR A 134 -0.67 -3.72 -6.03
C TYR A 134 -0.83 -4.74 -4.88
N LEU A 135 -1.73 -5.71 -5.03
CA LEU A 135 -1.95 -6.76 -4.04
C LEU A 135 -0.73 -7.70 -3.95
N ALA A 136 -0.05 -7.96 -5.07
CA ALA A 136 1.18 -8.75 -5.08
C ALA A 136 2.27 -8.09 -4.22
N ILE A 137 2.48 -6.78 -4.34
CA ILE A 137 3.43 -6.04 -3.50
C ILE A 137 3.02 -6.11 -2.02
N LEU A 138 1.73 -5.99 -1.70
CA LEU A 138 1.25 -6.13 -0.32
C LEU A 138 1.49 -7.52 0.24
N LEU A 139 1.25 -8.58 -0.53
CA LEU A 139 1.51 -9.96 -0.09
C LEU A 139 3.00 -10.19 0.18
N GLN A 140 3.88 -9.69 -0.70
CA GLN A 140 5.33 -9.78 -0.52
C GLN A 140 5.79 -9.02 0.73
N PHE A 141 5.26 -7.83 0.95
CA PHE A 141 5.53 -7.06 2.16
C PHE A 141 5.03 -7.79 3.41
N ASP A 142 3.78 -8.28 3.41
CA ASP A 142 3.17 -8.98 4.55
C ASP A 142 3.91 -10.28 4.90
N LEU A 143 4.58 -10.91 3.94
CA LEU A 143 5.42 -12.09 4.19
C LEU A 143 6.65 -11.75 5.06
N ILE A 144 7.26 -10.58 4.83
CA ILE A 144 8.52 -10.16 5.49
C ILE A 144 8.24 -9.31 6.72
N PHE A 145 7.16 -8.52 6.73
CA PHE A 145 6.83 -7.55 7.77
C PHE A 145 6.86 -8.11 9.21
N PRO A 146 6.33 -9.31 9.53
CA PRO A 146 6.36 -9.83 10.89
C PRO A 146 7.76 -9.94 11.49
N PHE A 147 8.74 -10.34 10.67
CA PHE A 147 10.14 -10.46 11.10
C PHE A 147 10.73 -9.07 11.37
N ILE A 148 10.52 -8.13 10.45
CA ILE A 148 10.95 -6.74 10.60
C ILE A 148 10.33 -6.14 11.87
N PHE A 149 9.03 -6.31 12.08
CA PHE A 149 8.31 -5.78 13.24
C PHE A 149 8.87 -6.31 14.55
N VAL A 150 9.06 -7.64 14.68
CA VAL A 150 9.56 -8.26 15.92
C VAL A 150 10.98 -7.76 16.24
N ILE A 151 11.84 -7.66 15.23
CA ILE A 151 13.21 -7.15 15.43
C ILE A 151 13.16 -5.68 15.88
N LEU A 152 12.43 -4.82 15.18
CA LEU A 152 12.32 -3.41 15.50
C LEU A 152 11.69 -3.17 16.87
N ARG A 153 10.62 -3.91 17.20
CA ARG A 153 9.97 -3.82 18.52
C ARG A 153 10.96 -4.21 19.62
N LYS A 154 11.69 -5.32 19.48
CA LYS A 154 12.71 -5.74 20.46
C LYS A 154 13.81 -4.68 20.64
N LEU A 155 14.28 -4.06 19.55
CA LEU A 155 15.28 -2.99 19.63
C LEU A 155 14.73 -1.76 20.35
N GLY A 156 13.48 -1.38 20.06
CA GLY A 156 12.81 -0.26 20.71
C GLY A 156 12.58 -0.48 22.21
N ASP A 157 12.14 -1.67 22.59
CA ASP A 157 11.83 -2.02 23.97
C ASP A 157 13.12 -2.24 24.80
N LYS A 158 14.20 -2.78 24.19
CA LYS A 158 15.46 -3.06 24.88
C LYS A 158 16.36 -1.84 25.02
N PHE A 159 16.45 -0.99 24.01
CA PHE A 159 17.39 0.13 23.98
C PHE A 159 16.66 1.48 24.09
N HIS A 160 16.01 1.93 23.01
CA HIS A 160 15.33 3.21 22.99
C HIS A 160 14.19 3.22 21.93
N LYS A 161 13.03 3.75 22.31
CA LYS A 161 11.82 3.82 21.48
C LYS A 161 11.99 4.59 20.15
N ALA A 162 13.01 5.44 20.04
CA ALA A 162 13.30 6.16 18.80
C ALA A 162 13.99 5.25 17.76
N ILE A 163 14.66 4.17 18.16
CA ILE A 163 15.45 3.32 17.25
C ILE A 163 14.57 2.75 16.10
N PRO A 164 13.41 2.13 16.35
CA PRO A 164 12.53 1.68 15.26
C PRO A 164 12.12 2.79 14.30
N CYS A 165 11.83 3.99 14.83
CA CYS A 165 11.46 5.14 14.00
C CYS A 165 12.63 5.59 13.12
N ILE A 166 13.86 5.63 13.66
CA ILE A 166 15.07 6.00 12.93
C ILE A 166 15.38 4.96 11.85
N ILE A 167 15.34 3.67 12.18
CA ILE A 167 15.61 2.59 11.21
C ILE A 167 14.58 2.61 10.09
N THR A 168 13.29 2.71 10.41
CA THR A 168 12.23 2.79 9.39
C THR A 168 12.35 4.05 8.54
N PHE A 169 12.76 5.19 9.12
CA PHE A 169 13.03 6.41 8.37
C PHE A 169 14.21 6.23 7.39
N ILE A 170 15.30 5.57 7.82
CA ILE A 170 16.43 5.24 6.92
C ILE A 170 15.94 4.34 5.77
N LEU A 171 15.11 3.33 6.04
CA LEU A 171 14.54 2.46 5.01
C LEU A 171 13.65 3.25 4.03
N VAL A 172 12.89 4.24 4.51
CA VAL A 172 12.15 5.18 3.65
C VAL A 172 13.10 5.93 2.74
N LEU A 173 14.17 6.52 3.27
CA LEU A 173 15.14 7.28 2.47
C LEU A 173 15.83 6.41 1.41
N ILE A 174 16.28 5.20 1.78
CA ILE A 174 16.92 4.26 0.84
C ILE A 174 15.94 3.88 -0.29
N SER A 175 14.70 3.53 0.05
CA SER A 175 13.70 3.15 -0.93
C SER A 175 13.26 4.35 -1.81
N THR A 176 13.19 5.57 -1.25
CA THR A 176 12.92 6.79 -2.02
C THR A 176 14.07 7.10 -2.98
N PHE A 177 15.31 6.93 -2.55
CA PHE A 177 16.48 7.09 -3.41
C PHE A 177 16.49 6.05 -4.55
N TYR A 178 16.15 4.79 -4.24
CA TYR A 178 16.00 3.76 -5.25
C TYR A 178 14.89 4.09 -6.26
N PHE A 179 13.72 4.55 -5.76
CA PHE A 179 12.63 5.03 -6.62
C PHE A 179 13.09 6.15 -7.55
N TYR A 180 13.76 7.18 -7.00
CA TYR A 180 14.30 8.30 -7.78
C TYR A 180 15.29 7.83 -8.85
N LYS A 181 16.25 6.98 -8.49
CA LYS A 181 17.23 6.45 -9.43
C LYS A 181 16.57 5.66 -10.56
N THR A 182 15.65 4.76 -10.22
CA THR A 182 14.94 3.95 -11.24
C THR A 182 14.02 4.79 -12.12
N SER A 183 13.47 5.90 -11.61
CA SER A 183 12.67 6.82 -12.43
C SER A 183 13.48 7.58 -13.47
N LEU A 184 14.79 7.78 -13.24
CA LEU A 184 15.69 8.42 -14.21
C LEU A 184 16.25 7.42 -15.24
N ASP A 185 16.61 6.21 -14.78
CA ASP A 185 17.39 5.24 -15.56
C ASP A 185 16.51 4.19 -16.26
N SER A 186 15.26 4.01 -15.81
CA SER A 186 14.43 2.89 -16.23
C SER A 186 13.14 3.37 -16.90
N ASN A 187 12.49 2.44 -17.60
CA ASN A 187 11.13 2.66 -18.07
C ASN A 187 10.19 2.97 -16.88
N VAL A 188 9.28 3.92 -17.06
CA VAL A 188 8.26 4.32 -16.07
C VAL A 188 7.50 3.11 -15.51
N MET A 189 7.21 2.11 -16.36
CA MET A 189 6.55 0.87 -15.95
C MET A 189 7.38 0.06 -14.96
N PHE A 190 8.73 0.00 -15.15
CA PHE A 190 9.60 -0.68 -14.21
C PHE A 190 9.49 -0.03 -12.82
N THR A 191 9.62 1.28 -12.75
CA THR A 191 9.51 2.02 -11.49
C THR A 191 8.14 1.86 -10.86
N TYR A 192 7.08 1.78 -11.68
CA TYR A 192 5.70 1.68 -11.21
C TYR A 192 5.38 0.32 -10.58
N TYR A 193 5.80 -0.80 -11.20
CA TYR A 193 5.49 -2.15 -10.75
C TYR A 193 6.53 -2.76 -9.81
N ASN A 194 7.75 -2.21 -9.73
CA ASN A 194 8.82 -2.77 -8.93
C ASN A 194 8.51 -2.66 -7.43
N THR A 195 8.63 -3.77 -6.70
CA THR A 195 8.39 -3.82 -5.26
C THR A 195 9.28 -2.88 -4.49
N PHE A 196 10.59 -2.84 -4.79
CA PHE A 196 11.55 -2.01 -4.07
C PHE A 196 11.28 -0.52 -4.24
N SER A 197 10.79 -0.12 -5.43
CA SER A 197 10.37 1.26 -5.69
C SER A 197 9.13 1.70 -4.90
N ARG A 198 8.35 0.77 -4.36
CA ARG A 198 7.14 1.05 -3.58
C ARG A 198 7.31 0.91 -2.07
N LEU A 199 8.42 0.33 -1.62
CA LEU A 199 8.69 0.11 -0.20
C LEU A 199 8.72 1.41 0.62
N PHE A 200 9.09 2.56 0.02
CA PHE A 200 9.10 3.84 0.74
C PHE A 200 7.72 4.17 1.36
N SER A 201 6.64 3.94 0.62
CA SER A 201 5.28 4.20 1.09
C SER A 201 4.89 3.24 2.24
N LEU A 202 5.25 1.95 2.11
CA LEU A 202 4.99 0.93 3.13
C LEU A 202 5.79 1.21 4.41
N PHE A 203 7.09 1.47 4.30
CA PHE A 203 7.93 1.79 5.46
C PHE A 203 7.57 3.12 6.11
N PHE A 204 7.13 4.11 5.33
CA PHE A 204 6.58 5.34 5.89
C PHE A 204 5.35 5.07 6.76
N GLY A 205 4.45 4.19 6.30
CA GLY A 205 3.32 3.72 7.09
C GLY A 205 3.76 3.00 8.38
N VAL A 206 4.75 2.11 8.30
CA VAL A 206 5.31 1.40 9.47
C VAL A 206 5.93 2.39 10.46
N MET A 207 6.70 3.37 9.97
CA MET A 207 7.26 4.44 10.80
C MET A 207 6.18 5.20 11.56
N LEU A 208 5.11 5.62 10.88
CA LEU A 208 3.96 6.27 11.52
C LEU A 208 3.30 5.36 12.56
N GLY A 209 3.24 4.05 12.31
CA GLY A 209 2.74 3.06 13.26
C GLY A 209 3.58 2.97 14.54
N PHE A 210 4.91 2.97 14.45
CA PHE A 210 5.82 3.05 15.60
C PHE A 210 5.68 4.37 16.36
N ILE A 211 5.66 5.50 15.64
CA ILE A 211 5.42 6.83 16.23
C ILE A 211 4.10 6.86 16.99
N HIS A 212 3.03 6.34 16.39
CA HIS A 212 1.71 6.26 17.03
C HIS A 212 1.74 5.47 18.35
N ASN A 213 2.38 4.31 18.37
CA ASN A 213 2.37 3.44 19.54
C ASN A 213 3.34 3.90 20.64
N TYR A 214 4.51 4.43 20.28
CA TYR A 214 5.50 4.87 21.27
C TYR A 214 5.30 6.30 21.75
N TYR A 215 4.78 7.20 20.89
CA TYR A 215 4.69 8.64 21.16
C TYR A 215 3.27 9.20 21.04
N GLY A 216 2.27 8.37 20.76
CA GLY A 216 0.89 8.79 20.54
C GLY A 216 0.22 9.51 21.72
N SER A 217 0.71 9.34 22.95
CA SER A 217 0.28 10.11 24.13
C SER A 217 0.91 11.49 24.23
N ILE A 218 2.05 11.71 23.56
CA ILE A 218 2.81 12.97 23.59
C ILE A 218 2.33 13.92 22.49
N ILE A 219 2.04 13.39 21.31
CA ILE A 219 1.61 14.18 20.14
C ILE A 219 0.37 15.05 20.43
N PRO A 220 -0.70 14.57 21.07
CA PRO A 220 -1.86 15.41 21.40
C PRO A 220 -1.53 16.53 22.39
N LYS A 221 -0.52 16.38 23.23
CA LYS A 221 -0.07 17.43 24.17
C LYS A 221 0.64 18.55 23.42
N ILE A 222 1.42 18.22 22.38
CA ILE A 222 2.13 19.19 21.52
C ILE A 222 1.14 19.91 20.61
N LEU A 223 0.18 19.16 20.03
CA LEU A 223 -0.83 19.66 19.09
C LEU A 223 -2.13 20.10 19.79
N LYS A 224 -2.06 20.64 20.99
CA LYS A 224 -3.24 21.02 21.79
C LYS A 224 -4.08 22.14 21.18
N ASN A 225 -3.51 22.91 20.24
CA ASN A 225 -4.19 24.01 19.58
C ASN A 225 -5.05 23.50 18.41
N SER A 226 -6.39 23.45 18.62
CA SER A 226 -7.34 22.97 17.64
C SER A 226 -7.34 23.77 16.32
N VAL A 227 -6.95 25.03 16.36
CA VAL A 227 -6.86 25.91 15.19
C VAL A 227 -5.67 25.50 14.30
N ILE A 228 -4.50 25.30 14.92
CA ILE A 228 -3.29 24.87 14.20
C ILE A 228 -3.52 23.51 13.53
N ASN A 229 -4.17 22.58 14.20
CA ASN A 229 -4.48 21.26 13.63
C ASN A 229 -5.41 21.35 12.42
N LYS A 230 -6.42 22.23 12.46
CA LYS A 230 -7.29 22.48 11.32
C LYS A 230 -6.52 23.08 10.15
N ILE A 231 -5.65 24.05 10.41
CA ILE A 231 -4.81 24.69 9.37
C ILE A 231 -3.90 23.65 8.71
N ILE A 232 -3.21 22.82 9.50
CA ILE A 232 -2.33 21.74 8.99
C ILE A 232 -3.16 20.74 8.15
N PHE A 233 -4.35 20.36 8.61
CA PHE A 233 -5.22 19.44 7.89
C PHE A 233 -5.67 20.03 6.53
N TYR A 234 -6.14 21.28 6.51
CA TYR A 234 -6.57 21.92 5.26
C TYR A 234 -5.40 22.15 4.30
N PHE A 235 -4.23 22.52 4.83
CA PHE A 235 -3.01 22.65 4.01
C PHE A 235 -2.61 21.31 3.37
N TYR A 236 -2.63 20.23 4.15
CA TYR A 236 -2.37 18.89 3.64
C TYR A 236 -3.40 18.45 2.60
N LEU A 237 -4.69 18.70 2.85
CA LEU A 237 -5.76 18.40 1.90
C LEU A 237 -5.59 19.18 0.59
N LEU A 238 -5.28 20.47 0.68
CA LEU A 238 -5.01 21.31 -0.48
C LEU A 238 -3.79 20.80 -1.26
N ALA A 239 -2.70 20.46 -0.58
CA ALA A 239 -1.51 19.90 -1.20
C ALA A 239 -1.80 18.58 -1.93
N LEU A 240 -2.62 17.69 -1.36
CA LEU A 240 -3.06 16.47 -2.02
C LEU A 240 -3.90 16.76 -3.28
N ILE A 241 -4.84 17.70 -3.20
CA ILE A 241 -5.67 18.09 -4.34
C ILE A 241 -4.79 18.65 -5.45
N VAL A 242 -3.86 19.55 -5.13
CA VAL A 242 -2.92 20.11 -6.09
C VAL A 242 -2.08 19.02 -6.75
N LEU A 243 -1.52 18.10 -5.97
CA LEU A 243 -0.77 16.97 -6.51
C LEU A 243 -1.63 16.11 -7.45
N PHE A 244 -2.87 15.78 -7.09
CA PHE A 244 -3.74 14.95 -7.91
C PHE A 244 -4.20 15.64 -9.20
N VAL A 245 -4.35 16.95 -9.19
CA VAL A 245 -4.80 17.72 -10.37
C VAL A 245 -3.63 17.98 -11.34
N TYR A 246 -2.46 18.32 -10.82
CA TYR A 246 -1.34 18.78 -11.66
C TYR A 246 -0.33 17.71 -12.03
N THR A 247 -0.30 16.56 -11.33
CA THR A 247 0.62 15.48 -11.69
C THR A 247 0.03 14.66 -12.84
N ASP A 248 0.82 14.52 -13.93
CA ASP A 248 0.51 13.61 -15.03
C ASP A 248 1.40 12.36 -14.95
N PHE A 249 0.91 11.23 -15.42
CA PHE A 249 1.65 9.96 -15.41
C PHE A 249 2.88 10.02 -16.36
N ASN A 250 2.82 10.88 -17.37
CA ASN A 250 3.84 11.05 -18.39
C ASN A 250 4.75 12.28 -18.17
N SER A 251 4.61 12.97 -17.03
CA SER A 251 5.42 14.16 -16.70
C SER A 251 6.69 13.82 -15.93
#